data_c4c04ead29e3e5a26e6e02b50c6139f4
#
_entry.id   c4c04ead29e3e5a26e6e02b50c6139f4
#
_cell.length_a   1.000
_cell.length_b   1.000
_cell.length_c   1.000
_cell.angle_alpha   90.00
_cell.angle_beta   90.00
_cell.angle_gamma   90.00
#
_symmetry.space_group_name_H-M   'P 1'
#
loop_
_entity.id
_entity.type
_entity.pdbx_description
1 polymer ?
#
loop_
_entity_poly.entity_id
_entity_poly.type
_entity_poly.pdbx_seq_one_letter_code
_entity_poly.pdbx_strand_id
1 'polypeptide(L)'
;MAILPNFGVLLVSTDLHGNLRDYLRLIDLYEHEEAMGNQPILVLTGDLVHGPHPDLNMPGAWPHYLGTPYVDESRALLTHFEVFTRTARAIALMGNHDHAHVGGPVVAKFHDDEAAVFDAALGHDRSRLCRFMSTFPLVAVAPCGAVLTHGAPYATAESLDAFERLDYAGYEDYSIQQMYSSDVVGGLLWARSARPHQAQALLAATRLDGDPNAFVAFGHDVVHEGYEVLGDEQICVSTSYGLQDENKTYLRLDLSERYRSVRDLRPGHEILSLHS
;
A
#
# COMPACT_ATOMS: atom_id res chain seq x y z
N MET A 1 -0.19 -10.42 -9.56
CA MET A 1 -0.93 -10.65 -8.30
C MET A 1 -0.09 -11.48 -7.35
N ALA A 2 -0.27 -11.36 -6.01
CA ALA A 2 0.41 -12.21 -5.02
C ALA A 2 -0.61 -13.02 -4.22
N ILE A 3 -0.31 -14.31 -3.97
CA ILE A 3 -1.08 -15.16 -3.06
C ILE A 3 -0.21 -15.40 -1.83
N LEU A 4 -0.73 -15.02 -0.66
CA LEU A 4 -0.03 -15.18 0.61
C LEU A 4 -0.27 -16.59 1.17
N PRO A 5 0.62 -17.12 2.03
CA PRO A 5 0.41 -18.41 2.69
C PRO A 5 -0.72 -18.34 3.72
N ASN A 6 -1.15 -19.50 4.18
CA ASN A 6 -2.20 -19.66 5.20
C ASN A 6 -1.63 -19.84 6.63
N PHE A 7 -0.44 -19.33 6.89
CA PHE A 7 0.22 -19.41 8.19
C PHE A 7 1.13 -18.21 8.43
N GLY A 8 1.34 -17.88 9.69
CA GLY A 8 2.14 -16.75 10.13
C GLY A 8 1.29 -15.50 10.41
N VAL A 9 1.96 -14.39 10.64
CA VAL A 9 1.35 -13.08 10.90
C VAL A 9 1.54 -12.17 9.71
N LEU A 10 0.47 -11.54 9.25
CA LEU A 10 0.50 -10.55 8.19
C LEU A 10 0.48 -9.15 8.78
N LEU A 11 1.53 -8.37 8.50
CA LEU A 11 1.61 -6.94 8.79
C LEU A 11 1.28 -6.16 7.51
N VAL A 12 0.27 -5.29 7.57
CA VAL A 12 -0.16 -4.46 6.43
C VAL A 12 0.02 -2.99 6.76
N SER A 13 0.70 -2.28 5.88
CA SER A 13 0.99 -0.85 6.00
C SER A 13 0.70 -0.13 4.68
N THR A 14 0.37 1.15 4.74
CA THR A 14 -0.01 1.97 3.60
C THR A 14 0.77 3.29 3.55
N ASP A 15 0.94 3.85 2.35
CA ASP A 15 1.27 5.26 2.07
C ASP A 15 2.45 5.81 2.90
N LEU A 16 3.63 5.26 2.69
CA LEU A 16 4.85 5.68 3.40
C LEU A 16 5.43 7.00 2.85
N HIS A 17 5.28 7.27 1.55
CA HIS A 17 5.72 8.52 0.92
C HIS A 17 7.12 8.97 1.35
N GLY A 18 8.10 8.07 1.32
CA GLY A 18 9.48 8.38 1.68
C GLY A 18 9.74 8.55 3.18
N ASN A 19 8.78 8.27 4.05
CA ASN A 19 8.97 8.33 5.50
C ASN A 19 9.77 7.11 6.00
N LEU A 20 11.09 7.24 5.97
CA LEU A 20 12.02 6.18 6.39
C LEU A 20 11.83 5.80 7.87
N ARG A 21 11.51 6.76 8.74
CA ARG A 21 11.29 6.49 10.17
C ARG A 21 10.14 5.51 10.40
N ASP A 22 9.00 5.77 9.77
CA ASP A 22 7.82 4.92 9.91
C ASP A 22 8.05 3.55 9.25
N TYR A 23 8.74 3.53 8.11
CA TYR A 23 9.17 2.29 7.48
C TYR A 23 10.08 1.45 8.39
N LEU A 24 11.12 2.05 9.00
CA LEU A 24 12.01 1.32 9.92
C LEU A 24 11.26 0.82 11.15
N ARG A 25 10.24 1.56 11.63
CA ARG A 25 9.37 1.06 12.69
C ARG A 25 8.60 -0.20 12.28
N LEU A 26 8.14 -0.30 11.04
CA LEU A 26 7.52 -1.53 10.51
C LEU A 26 8.52 -2.68 10.42
N ILE A 27 9.79 -2.41 10.09
CA ILE A 27 10.85 -3.42 10.13
C ILE A 27 11.09 -3.91 11.56
N ASP A 28 11.16 -3.02 12.55
CA ASP A 28 11.28 -3.42 13.96
C ASP A 28 10.12 -4.32 14.41
N LEU A 29 8.89 -4.01 13.97
CA LEU A 29 7.71 -4.83 14.26
C LEU A 29 7.81 -6.21 13.57
N TYR A 30 8.26 -6.26 12.32
CA TYR A 30 8.49 -7.51 11.61
C TYR A 30 9.54 -8.36 12.33
N GLU A 31 10.70 -7.80 12.69
CA GLU A 31 11.77 -8.49 13.41
C GLU A 31 11.31 -8.98 14.79
N HIS A 32 10.47 -8.20 15.48
CA HIS A 32 9.86 -8.62 16.74
C HIS A 32 8.97 -9.87 16.55
N GLU A 33 8.08 -9.87 15.56
CA GLU A 33 7.23 -11.03 15.25
C GLU A 33 8.07 -12.25 14.84
N GLU A 34 9.16 -12.04 14.09
CA GLU A 34 10.09 -13.11 13.72
C GLU A 34 10.79 -13.71 14.95
N ALA A 35 11.27 -12.87 15.87
CA ALA A 35 11.90 -13.30 17.12
C ALA A 35 10.94 -14.08 18.03
N MET A 36 9.64 -13.78 17.96
CA MET A 36 8.58 -14.52 18.65
C MET A 36 8.20 -15.84 17.95
N GLY A 37 8.78 -16.13 16.77
CA GLY A 37 8.48 -17.34 15.99
C GLY A 37 7.19 -17.28 15.18
N ASN A 38 6.58 -16.10 15.02
CA ASN A 38 5.28 -15.91 14.37
C ASN A 38 5.34 -15.93 12.84
N GLN A 39 6.52 -16.10 12.24
CA GLN A 39 6.72 -16.17 10.78
C GLN A 39 6.04 -15.03 10.02
N PRO A 40 6.42 -13.76 10.28
CA PRO A 40 5.74 -12.60 9.73
C PRO A 40 5.85 -12.49 8.22
N ILE A 41 4.88 -11.79 7.62
CA ILE A 41 4.91 -11.28 6.25
C ILE A 41 4.58 -9.81 6.34
N LEU A 42 5.40 -8.96 5.71
CA LEU A 42 5.14 -7.53 5.58
C LEU A 42 4.58 -7.25 4.18
N VAL A 43 3.42 -6.62 4.11
CA VAL A 43 2.84 -6.09 2.87
C VAL A 43 2.70 -4.57 2.98
N LEU A 44 3.45 -3.86 2.15
CA LEU A 44 3.30 -2.42 1.94
C LEU A 44 2.33 -2.22 0.77
N THR A 45 1.21 -1.55 0.96
CA THR A 45 0.15 -1.48 -0.07
C THR A 45 0.38 -0.38 -1.11
N GLY A 46 1.63 0.05 -1.31
CA GLY A 46 2.02 1.04 -2.31
C GLY A 46 2.30 2.42 -1.74
N ASP A 47 2.63 3.33 -2.63
CA ASP A 47 3.07 4.70 -2.34
C ASP A 47 4.26 4.73 -1.36
N LEU A 48 5.32 4.02 -1.75
CA LEU A 48 6.58 3.99 -1.01
C LEU A 48 7.37 5.28 -1.19
N VAL A 49 7.23 5.91 -2.35
CA VAL A 49 8.06 7.03 -2.81
C VAL A 49 7.27 8.34 -2.90
N HIS A 50 7.96 9.43 -3.21
CA HIS A 50 7.44 10.79 -3.34
C HIS A 50 6.99 11.39 -2.00
N GLY A 51 7.96 11.83 -1.22
CA GLY A 51 7.74 12.54 0.03
C GLY A 51 7.63 14.06 -0.13
N PRO A 52 7.41 14.76 0.98
CA PRO A 52 7.23 16.21 1.00
C PRO A 52 8.43 16.99 0.44
N HIS A 53 8.13 18.11 -0.24
CA HIS A 53 9.15 19.01 -0.76
C HIS A 53 10.09 19.48 0.37
N PRO A 54 11.43 19.54 0.13
CA PRO A 54 12.41 19.95 1.15
C PRO A 54 12.13 21.31 1.81
N ASP A 55 11.51 22.24 1.10
CA ASP A 55 11.16 23.57 1.63
C ASP A 55 10.15 23.48 2.78
N LEU A 56 9.34 22.42 2.86
CA LEU A 56 8.41 22.20 3.96
C LEU A 56 9.10 21.87 5.30
N ASN A 57 10.38 21.48 5.25
CA ASN A 57 11.20 21.23 6.45
C ASN A 57 11.81 22.50 7.05
N MET A 58 11.60 23.67 6.43
CA MET A 58 12.00 24.95 7.02
C MET A 58 11.16 25.26 8.27
N PRO A 59 11.74 25.91 9.30
CA PRO A 59 11.02 26.25 10.52
C PRO A 59 9.69 26.97 10.25
N GLY A 60 8.57 26.39 10.70
CA GLY A 60 7.22 26.95 10.55
C GLY A 60 6.57 26.76 9.17
N ALA A 61 7.22 26.05 8.24
CA ALA A 61 6.68 25.78 6.90
C ALA A 61 5.83 24.51 6.83
N TRP A 62 5.99 23.59 7.79
CA TRP A 62 5.27 22.31 7.77
C TRP A 62 3.76 22.51 7.99
N PRO A 63 2.90 22.12 7.04
CA PRO A 63 1.46 22.25 7.19
C PRO A 63 0.90 21.13 8.05
N HIS A 64 -0.04 21.45 8.93
CA HIS A 64 -0.63 20.49 9.88
C HIS A 64 -1.28 19.26 9.20
N TYR A 65 -1.86 19.44 8.01
CA TYR A 65 -2.51 18.34 7.28
C TYR A 65 -1.55 17.27 6.74
N LEU A 66 -0.24 17.51 6.77
CA LEU A 66 0.79 16.51 6.43
C LEU A 66 1.18 15.63 7.62
N GLY A 67 0.57 15.82 8.79
CA GLY A 67 0.83 15.04 9.99
C GLY A 67 2.16 15.37 10.67
N THR A 68 2.78 14.38 11.29
CA THR A 68 4.09 14.52 11.93
C THR A 68 5.17 14.84 10.90
N PRO A 69 6.00 15.87 11.10
CA PRO A 69 7.05 16.25 10.17
C PRO A 69 8.09 15.14 9.92
N TYR A 70 8.46 14.97 8.67
CA TYR A 70 9.56 14.09 8.27
C TYR A 70 10.26 14.62 7.01
N VAL A 71 11.44 14.11 6.73
CA VAL A 71 12.19 14.40 5.50
C VAL A 71 11.91 13.27 4.50
N ASP A 72 11.81 13.63 3.22
CA ASP A 72 11.73 12.63 2.16
C ASP A 72 13.02 11.83 2.05
N GLU A 73 12.95 10.55 2.32
CA GLU A 73 14.03 9.58 2.20
C GLU A 73 13.63 8.41 1.27
N SER A 74 12.79 8.67 0.27
CA SER A 74 12.27 7.69 -0.69
C SER A 74 13.35 6.78 -1.27
N ARG A 75 14.52 7.35 -1.66
CA ARG A 75 15.64 6.56 -2.19
C ARG A 75 16.20 5.58 -1.16
N ALA A 76 16.41 6.02 0.08
CA ALA A 76 16.93 5.18 1.15
C ALA A 76 15.94 4.07 1.51
N LEU A 77 14.66 4.42 1.66
CA LEU A 77 13.56 3.50 1.92
C LEU A 77 13.49 2.41 0.83
N LEU A 78 13.37 2.80 -0.43
CA LEU A 78 13.22 1.86 -1.54
C LEU A 78 14.45 0.96 -1.71
N THR A 79 15.66 1.51 -1.52
CA THR A 79 16.90 0.73 -1.56
C THR A 79 16.96 -0.29 -0.43
N HIS A 80 16.60 0.11 0.78
CA HIS A 80 16.56 -0.79 1.94
C HIS A 80 15.51 -1.88 1.74
N PHE A 81 14.31 -1.51 1.27
CA PHE A 81 13.23 -2.46 1.04
C PHE A 81 13.61 -3.51 -0.03
N GLU A 82 14.25 -3.10 -1.14
CA GLU A 82 14.77 -4.06 -2.14
C GLU A 82 15.74 -5.08 -1.53
N VAL A 83 16.61 -4.64 -0.61
CA VAL A 83 17.53 -5.56 0.09
C VAL A 83 16.77 -6.44 1.07
N PHE A 84 15.86 -5.87 1.83
CA PHE A 84 15.06 -6.57 2.84
C PHE A 84 14.24 -7.71 2.24
N THR A 85 13.62 -7.50 1.07
CA THR A 85 12.83 -8.55 0.37
C THR A 85 13.64 -9.78 -0.07
N ARG A 86 14.98 -9.72 -0.05
CA ARG A 86 15.83 -10.87 -0.43
C ARG A 86 15.94 -11.91 0.68
N THR A 87 15.71 -11.52 1.93
CA THR A 87 15.87 -12.38 3.12
C THR A 87 14.60 -12.48 3.95
N ALA A 88 13.75 -11.47 3.90
CA ALA A 88 12.49 -11.39 4.62
C ALA A 88 11.29 -11.71 3.71
N ARG A 89 10.22 -12.18 4.32
CA ARG A 89 8.93 -12.38 3.64
C ARG A 89 8.21 -11.04 3.55
N ALA A 90 8.55 -10.24 2.55
CA ALA A 90 8.01 -8.91 2.35
C ALA A 90 7.71 -8.64 0.88
N ILE A 91 6.61 -7.96 0.60
CA ILE A 91 6.22 -7.48 -0.73
C ILE A 91 5.68 -6.05 -0.63
N ALA A 92 5.78 -5.29 -1.71
CA ALA A 92 4.99 -4.07 -1.89
C ALA A 92 3.97 -4.29 -3.02
N LEU A 93 2.79 -3.68 -2.89
CA LEU A 93 1.85 -3.54 -3.99
C LEU A 93 2.19 -2.27 -4.78
N MET A 94 1.72 -2.22 -6.02
CA MET A 94 1.81 -1.02 -6.83
C MET A 94 0.93 0.08 -6.24
N GLY A 95 1.50 1.24 -5.93
CA GLY A 95 0.79 2.49 -5.63
C GLY A 95 0.77 3.42 -6.83
N ASN A 96 -0.05 4.45 -6.83
CA ASN A 96 -0.13 5.38 -7.96
C ASN A 96 1.13 6.26 -8.09
N HIS A 97 1.83 6.55 -6.99
CA HIS A 97 3.13 7.23 -7.01
C HIS A 97 4.25 6.31 -7.52
N ASP A 98 4.26 5.04 -7.13
CA ASP A 98 5.21 4.05 -7.64
C ASP A 98 4.98 3.78 -9.14
N HIS A 99 3.71 3.76 -9.58
CA HIS A 99 3.30 3.53 -10.98
C HIS A 99 3.87 4.57 -11.94
N ALA A 100 4.02 5.82 -11.51
CA ALA A 100 4.62 6.90 -12.32
C ALA A 100 6.04 6.57 -12.83
N HIS A 101 6.75 5.62 -12.21
CA HIS A 101 8.08 5.17 -12.61
C HIS A 101 8.11 3.97 -13.56
N VAL A 102 6.94 3.36 -13.81
CA VAL A 102 6.84 2.11 -14.60
C VAL A 102 5.80 2.16 -15.71
N GLY A 103 5.33 3.36 -16.06
CA GLY A 103 4.39 3.57 -17.16
C GLY A 103 3.09 4.26 -16.77
N GLY A 104 3.00 4.73 -15.54
CA GLY A 104 1.88 5.53 -15.05
C GLY A 104 1.95 7.01 -15.41
N PRO A 105 0.87 7.76 -15.17
CA PRO A 105 0.80 9.17 -15.43
C PRO A 105 1.69 9.99 -14.49
N VAL A 106 1.97 11.23 -14.88
CA VAL A 106 2.67 12.20 -14.03
C VAL A 106 1.85 12.46 -12.75
N VAL A 107 2.51 12.38 -11.61
CA VAL A 107 1.95 12.76 -10.32
C VAL A 107 2.56 14.09 -9.88
N ALA A 108 1.71 15.03 -9.45
CA ALA A 108 2.08 16.39 -9.08
C ALA A 108 1.47 16.76 -7.73
N LYS A 109 2.01 16.21 -6.64
CA LYS A 109 1.56 16.44 -5.24
C LYS A 109 2.48 17.41 -4.51
N PHE A 110 3.78 17.15 -4.56
CA PHE A 110 4.82 17.95 -3.90
C PHE A 110 5.74 18.68 -4.90
N HIS A 111 5.80 18.18 -6.13
CA HIS A 111 6.54 18.75 -7.26
C HIS A 111 5.68 18.70 -8.51
N ASP A 112 5.93 19.57 -9.48
CA ASP A 112 5.19 19.58 -10.77
C ASP A 112 5.32 18.25 -11.54
N ASP A 113 6.43 17.54 -11.34
CA ASP A 113 6.69 16.18 -11.84
C ASP A 113 7.54 15.43 -10.81
N GLU A 114 6.87 14.70 -9.94
CA GLU A 114 7.52 13.96 -8.84
C GLU A 114 8.40 12.82 -9.36
N ALA A 115 7.97 12.17 -10.44
CA ALA A 115 8.74 11.08 -11.03
C ALA A 115 10.06 11.59 -11.60
N ALA A 116 10.06 12.71 -12.32
CA ALA A 116 11.29 13.29 -12.85
C ALA A 116 12.26 13.72 -11.74
N VAL A 117 11.75 14.31 -10.65
CA VAL A 117 12.55 14.72 -9.49
C VAL A 117 13.18 13.50 -8.81
N PHE A 118 12.39 12.48 -8.53
CA PHE A 118 12.88 11.27 -7.89
C PHE A 118 13.83 10.46 -8.78
N ASP A 119 13.52 10.32 -10.07
CA ASP A 119 14.40 9.66 -11.05
C ASP A 119 15.80 10.33 -11.13
N ALA A 120 15.82 11.66 -11.09
CA ALA A 120 17.08 12.40 -11.01
C ALA A 120 17.84 12.13 -9.70
N ALA A 121 17.14 12.03 -8.56
CA ALA A 121 17.73 11.68 -7.27
C ALA A 121 18.27 10.23 -7.22
N LEU A 122 17.65 9.30 -7.94
CA LEU A 122 18.11 7.91 -8.05
C LEU A 122 19.45 7.79 -8.82
N GLY A 123 19.67 8.64 -9.82
CA GLY A 123 20.91 8.64 -10.61
C GLY A 123 21.18 7.27 -11.26
N HIS A 124 22.32 6.65 -10.95
CA HIS A 124 22.70 5.34 -11.51
C HIS A 124 21.84 4.18 -11.02
N ASP A 125 21.16 4.30 -9.89
CA ASP A 125 20.26 3.27 -9.35
C ASP A 125 18.90 3.25 -10.05
N ARG A 126 18.54 4.28 -10.83
CA ARG A 126 17.23 4.44 -11.44
C ARG A 126 16.74 3.17 -12.15
N SER A 127 17.53 2.67 -13.11
CA SER A 127 17.11 1.49 -13.89
C SER A 127 16.92 0.23 -13.05
N ARG A 128 17.65 0.08 -11.96
CA ARG A 128 17.52 -1.04 -11.03
C ARG A 128 16.25 -0.89 -10.19
N LEU A 129 16.02 0.28 -9.59
CA LEU A 129 14.90 0.50 -8.69
C LEU A 129 13.56 0.61 -9.44
N CYS A 130 13.52 1.18 -10.66
CA CYS A 130 12.32 1.12 -11.51
C CYS A 130 11.97 -0.33 -11.89
N ARG A 131 12.97 -1.17 -12.24
CA ARG A 131 12.71 -2.61 -12.44
C ARG A 131 12.25 -3.32 -11.17
N PHE A 132 12.71 -2.92 -10.01
CA PHE A 132 12.20 -3.47 -8.74
C PHE A 132 10.75 -3.07 -8.53
N MET A 133 10.38 -1.79 -8.69
CA MET A 133 8.99 -1.34 -8.61
C MET A 133 8.08 -2.03 -9.65
N SER A 134 8.55 -2.29 -10.87
CA SER A 134 7.75 -3.00 -11.88
C SER A 134 7.40 -4.45 -11.48
N THR A 135 8.01 -5.00 -10.45
CA THR A 135 7.65 -6.32 -9.90
C THR A 135 6.53 -6.26 -8.87
N PHE A 136 6.08 -5.08 -8.46
CA PHE A 136 5.05 -4.94 -7.44
C PHE A 136 3.69 -5.43 -8.01
N PRO A 137 3.04 -6.41 -7.37
CA PRO A 137 1.72 -6.85 -7.81
C PRO A 137 0.66 -5.78 -7.51
N LEU A 138 -0.42 -5.78 -8.29
CA LEU A 138 -1.56 -4.87 -8.09
C LEU A 138 -2.42 -5.26 -6.88
N VAL A 139 -2.50 -6.56 -6.59
CA VAL A 139 -3.37 -7.14 -5.57
C VAL A 139 -2.61 -8.24 -4.82
N ALA A 140 -2.81 -8.33 -3.51
CA ALA A 140 -2.43 -9.51 -2.74
C ALA A 140 -3.67 -10.15 -2.10
N VAL A 141 -3.70 -11.49 -2.09
CA VAL A 141 -4.80 -12.28 -1.52
C VAL A 141 -4.27 -13.14 -0.39
N ALA A 142 -4.86 -12.98 0.80
CA ALA A 142 -4.53 -13.76 1.98
C ALA A 142 -5.64 -14.79 2.25
N PRO A 143 -5.31 -16.08 2.39
CA PRO A 143 -6.29 -17.14 2.67
C PRO A 143 -7.12 -16.93 3.93
N CYS A 144 -6.66 -16.10 4.86
CA CYS A 144 -7.42 -15.68 6.05
C CYS A 144 -8.71 -14.88 5.71
N GLY A 145 -8.91 -14.50 4.45
CA GLY A 145 -10.08 -13.78 3.94
C GLY A 145 -9.83 -12.32 3.56
N ALA A 146 -8.59 -11.85 3.65
CA ALA A 146 -8.24 -10.47 3.29
C ALA A 146 -7.74 -10.36 1.84
N VAL A 147 -8.20 -9.35 1.13
CA VAL A 147 -7.66 -8.89 -0.15
C VAL A 147 -7.03 -7.53 0.07
N LEU A 148 -5.82 -7.31 -0.41
CA LEU A 148 -5.09 -6.06 -0.24
C LEU A 148 -4.92 -5.37 -1.60
N THR A 149 -5.22 -4.08 -1.64
CA THR A 149 -5.04 -3.20 -2.80
C THR A 149 -4.41 -1.88 -2.33
N HIS A 150 -3.91 -1.07 -3.25
CA HIS A 150 -3.49 0.28 -2.92
C HIS A 150 -4.70 1.21 -2.72
N GLY A 151 -5.47 1.44 -3.77
CA GLY A 151 -6.71 2.23 -3.71
C GLY A 151 -7.94 1.39 -3.37
N ALA A 152 -9.08 2.06 -3.21
CA ALA A 152 -10.36 1.42 -2.94
C ALA A 152 -10.75 0.41 -4.04
N PRO A 153 -11.51 -0.65 -3.73
CA PRO A 153 -11.86 -1.73 -4.65
C PRO A 153 -12.91 -1.29 -5.70
N TYR A 154 -12.55 -0.29 -6.50
CA TYR A 154 -13.45 0.33 -7.49
C TYR A 154 -13.62 -0.51 -8.75
N ALA A 155 -12.60 -1.29 -9.11
CA ALA A 155 -12.58 -2.14 -10.30
C ALA A 155 -12.09 -3.55 -9.96
N THR A 156 -12.32 -4.49 -10.86
CA THR A 156 -11.82 -5.86 -10.74
C THR A 156 -11.55 -6.46 -12.10
N ALA A 157 -10.59 -7.38 -12.19
CA ALA A 157 -10.44 -8.27 -13.33
C ALA A 157 -11.44 -9.44 -13.25
N GLU A 158 -11.64 -10.15 -14.35
CA GLU A 158 -12.62 -11.24 -14.43
C GLU A 158 -12.22 -12.48 -13.63
N SER A 159 -10.91 -12.67 -13.40
CA SER A 159 -10.34 -13.84 -12.70
C SER A 159 -8.95 -13.55 -12.17
N LEU A 160 -8.42 -14.45 -11.33
CA LEU A 160 -7.04 -14.40 -10.84
C LEU A 160 -6.03 -14.35 -12.00
N ASP A 161 -6.18 -15.16 -13.02
CA ASP A 161 -5.30 -15.18 -14.20
C ASP A 161 -5.37 -13.87 -15.00
N ALA A 162 -6.49 -13.17 -14.96
CA ALA A 162 -6.61 -11.89 -15.63
C ALA A 162 -5.80 -10.79 -14.91
N PHE A 163 -5.67 -10.85 -13.58
CA PHE A 163 -4.76 -9.95 -12.84
C PHE A 163 -3.29 -10.15 -13.22
N GLU A 164 -2.85 -11.38 -13.51
CA GLU A 164 -1.48 -11.68 -13.92
C GLU A 164 -1.11 -11.09 -15.29
N ARG A 165 -2.11 -10.82 -16.13
CA ARG A 165 -1.92 -10.28 -17.49
C ARG A 165 -2.02 -8.76 -17.58
N LEU A 166 -2.29 -8.06 -16.48
CA LEU A 166 -2.33 -6.60 -16.46
C LEU A 166 -0.94 -6.02 -16.70
N ASP A 167 -0.87 -5.00 -17.54
CA ASP A 167 0.35 -4.24 -17.82
C ASP A 167 0.24 -2.88 -17.14
N TYR A 168 1.37 -2.38 -16.67
CA TYR A 168 1.48 -1.05 -16.06
C TYR A 168 1.91 0.03 -17.05
N ALA A 169 2.34 -0.33 -18.26
CA ALA A 169 2.81 0.59 -19.28
C ALA A 169 1.66 1.20 -20.09
N GLY A 170 1.90 2.38 -20.65
CA GLY A 170 0.98 3.02 -21.60
C GLY A 170 -0.01 4.00 -20.98
N TYR A 171 0.22 4.42 -19.72
CA TYR A 171 -0.63 5.39 -19.03
C TYR A 171 0.05 6.76 -18.86
N GLU A 172 1.24 6.98 -19.41
CA GLU A 172 2.07 8.17 -19.21
C GLU A 172 1.34 9.47 -19.61
N ASP A 173 0.50 9.40 -20.64
CA ASP A 173 -0.27 10.53 -21.17
C ASP A 173 -1.68 10.66 -20.56
N TYR A 174 -2.06 9.77 -19.61
CA TYR A 174 -3.38 9.81 -19.00
C TYR A 174 -3.48 10.91 -17.96
N SER A 175 -4.59 11.62 -17.95
CA SER A 175 -4.98 12.43 -16.80
C SER A 175 -5.48 11.53 -15.66
N ILE A 176 -5.45 12.02 -14.41
CA ILE A 176 -6.01 11.31 -13.24
C ILE A 176 -7.48 10.91 -13.49
N GLN A 177 -8.27 11.79 -14.15
CA GLN A 177 -9.67 11.47 -14.49
C GLN A 177 -9.78 10.30 -15.47
N GLN A 178 -8.86 10.19 -16.43
CA GLN A 178 -8.81 9.05 -17.34
C GLN A 178 -8.41 7.76 -16.60
N MET A 179 -7.46 7.83 -15.65
CA MET A 179 -7.09 6.67 -14.84
C MET A 179 -8.29 6.07 -14.11
N TYR A 180 -9.14 6.88 -13.47
CA TYR A 180 -10.35 6.40 -12.80
C TYR A 180 -11.31 5.62 -13.72
N SER A 181 -11.37 5.96 -14.97
CA SER A 181 -12.33 5.39 -15.94
C SER A 181 -11.69 4.43 -16.94
N SER A 182 -10.36 4.22 -16.88
CA SER A 182 -9.64 3.48 -17.91
C SER A 182 -9.87 1.98 -17.81
N ASP A 183 -9.48 1.37 -16.70
CA ASP A 183 -9.47 -0.08 -16.53
C ASP A 183 -9.26 -0.49 -15.06
N VAL A 184 -8.87 -1.74 -14.86
CA VAL A 184 -8.61 -2.32 -13.54
C VAL A 184 -7.42 -1.67 -12.85
N VAL A 185 -6.33 -1.38 -13.59
CA VAL A 185 -5.12 -0.76 -13.04
C VAL A 185 -5.46 0.63 -12.50
N GLY A 186 -6.05 1.48 -13.33
CA GLY A 186 -6.44 2.83 -12.92
C GLY A 186 -7.43 2.84 -11.77
N GLY A 187 -8.44 1.96 -11.83
CA GLY A 187 -9.47 1.88 -10.79
C GLY A 187 -8.93 1.44 -9.41
N LEU A 188 -7.93 0.53 -9.36
CA LEU A 188 -7.35 0.05 -8.10
C LEU A 188 -6.20 0.92 -7.58
N LEU A 189 -5.61 1.78 -8.42
CA LEU A 189 -4.53 2.68 -8.00
C LEU A 189 -5.01 4.07 -7.58
N TRP A 190 -6.15 4.55 -8.13
CA TRP A 190 -6.55 5.94 -7.95
C TRP A 190 -7.87 6.13 -7.20
N ALA A 191 -8.66 5.07 -7.02
CA ALA A 191 -9.94 5.22 -6.35
C ALA A 191 -9.76 5.40 -4.83
N ARG A 192 -10.45 6.41 -4.27
CA ARG A 192 -10.50 6.67 -2.83
C ARG A 192 -11.73 6.04 -2.16
N SER A 193 -12.71 5.64 -2.94
CA SER A 193 -13.94 5.01 -2.45
C SER A 193 -14.50 4.02 -3.46
N ALA A 194 -15.19 3.00 -2.96
CA ALA A 194 -15.90 2.03 -3.78
C ALA A 194 -17.24 1.67 -3.14
N ARG A 195 -18.22 1.35 -3.98
CA ARG A 195 -19.52 0.89 -3.52
C ARG A 195 -19.43 -0.57 -3.06
N PRO A 196 -20.32 -1.04 -2.16
CA PRO A 196 -20.29 -2.43 -1.67
C PRO A 196 -20.27 -3.48 -2.79
N HIS A 197 -21.05 -3.29 -3.87
CA HIS A 197 -21.06 -4.25 -4.97
C HIS A 197 -19.74 -4.32 -5.76
N GLN A 198 -18.95 -3.24 -5.78
CA GLN A 198 -17.62 -3.23 -6.42
C GLN A 198 -16.62 -4.01 -5.56
N ALA A 199 -16.62 -3.79 -4.23
CA ALA A 199 -15.83 -4.57 -3.30
C ALA A 199 -16.18 -6.07 -3.37
N GLN A 200 -17.48 -6.40 -3.37
CA GLN A 200 -17.97 -7.78 -3.52
C GLN A 200 -17.52 -8.41 -4.84
N ALA A 201 -17.50 -7.65 -5.94
CA ALA A 201 -17.01 -8.13 -7.23
C ALA A 201 -15.51 -8.47 -7.18
N LEU A 202 -14.68 -7.61 -6.55
CA LEU A 202 -13.26 -7.88 -6.37
C LEU A 202 -13.04 -9.11 -5.47
N LEU A 203 -13.75 -9.19 -4.34
CA LEU A 203 -13.67 -10.35 -3.43
C LEU A 203 -14.06 -11.67 -4.12
N ALA A 204 -15.04 -11.63 -5.02
CA ALA A 204 -15.45 -12.79 -5.81
C ALA A 204 -14.41 -13.18 -6.87
N ALA A 205 -13.85 -12.20 -7.58
CA ALA A 205 -12.87 -12.42 -8.65
C ALA A 205 -11.51 -12.91 -8.12
N THR A 206 -11.17 -12.54 -6.87
CA THR A 206 -9.92 -12.93 -6.20
C THR A 206 -10.07 -14.16 -5.31
N ARG A 207 -11.18 -14.85 -5.38
CA ARG A 207 -11.48 -16.04 -4.58
C ARG A 207 -10.46 -17.15 -4.85
N LEU A 208 -9.86 -17.68 -3.78
CA LEU A 208 -9.08 -18.90 -3.81
C LEU A 208 -10.00 -20.11 -3.64
N ASP A 209 -9.55 -21.29 -4.10
CA ASP A 209 -10.32 -22.53 -4.01
C ASP A 209 -10.77 -22.81 -2.56
N GLY A 210 -12.10 -22.94 -2.39
CA GLY A 210 -12.74 -23.32 -1.14
C GLY A 210 -13.48 -22.19 -0.44
N ASP A 211 -12.80 -21.16 0.01
CA ASP A 211 -13.39 -20.13 0.89
C ASP A 211 -13.52 -18.76 0.21
N PRO A 212 -14.64 -18.04 0.40
CA PRO A 212 -14.79 -16.67 -0.11
C PRO A 212 -13.86 -15.71 0.66
N ASN A 213 -13.26 -14.74 -0.03
CA ASN A 213 -12.65 -13.60 0.62
C ASN A 213 -13.71 -12.78 1.37
N ALA A 214 -13.31 -12.15 2.46
CA ALA A 214 -14.22 -11.51 3.41
C ALA A 214 -14.22 -9.99 3.31
N PHE A 215 -13.05 -9.38 3.11
CA PHE A 215 -12.91 -7.93 3.06
C PHE A 215 -11.69 -7.50 2.23
N VAL A 216 -11.73 -6.23 1.80
CA VAL A 216 -10.61 -5.54 1.17
C VAL A 216 -10.03 -4.54 2.16
N ALA A 217 -8.71 -4.59 2.36
CA ALA A 217 -7.96 -3.55 3.06
C ALA A 217 -7.13 -2.74 2.04
N PHE A 218 -7.21 -1.42 2.13
CA PHE A 218 -6.57 -0.51 1.18
C PHE A 218 -6.10 0.78 1.88
N GLY A 219 -5.25 1.57 1.22
CA GLY A 219 -4.76 2.88 1.63
C GLY A 219 -5.22 4.00 0.70
N HIS A 220 -4.25 4.76 0.15
CA HIS A 220 -4.42 5.84 -0.84
C HIS A 220 -5.18 7.06 -0.32
N ASP A 221 -6.04 6.94 0.67
CA ASP A 221 -6.73 8.05 1.30
C ASP A 221 -6.24 8.27 2.74
N VAL A 222 -6.28 9.52 3.20
CA VAL A 222 -5.86 9.87 4.56
C VAL A 222 -7.06 9.83 5.48
N VAL A 223 -7.08 8.86 6.37
CA VAL A 223 -8.08 8.74 7.44
C VAL A 223 -7.46 9.22 8.75
N HIS A 224 -7.91 10.36 9.24
CA HIS A 224 -7.29 11.03 10.39
C HIS A 224 -7.29 10.20 11.69
N GLU A 225 -8.22 9.28 11.84
CA GLU A 225 -8.29 8.33 12.97
C GLU A 225 -7.43 7.07 12.74
N GLY A 226 -6.65 7.04 11.66
CA GLY A 226 -5.77 5.93 11.28
C GLY A 226 -6.45 4.83 10.47
N TYR A 227 -7.77 4.67 10.58
CA TYR A 227 -8.53 3.73 9.76
C TYR A 227 -10.01 4.11 9.69
N GLU A 228 -10.70 3.62 8.67
CA GLU A 228 -12.15 3.72 8.50
C GLU A 228 -12.74 2.41 8.00
N VAL A 229 -13.79 1.93 8.66
CA VAL A 229 -14.56 0.76 8.24
C VAL A 229 -15.71 1.19 7.34
N LEU A 230 -15.75 0.68 6.11
CA LEU A 230 -16.71 1.04 5.07
C LEU A 230 -17.60 -0.17 4.74
N GLY A 231 -18.73 -0.25 5.40
CA GLY A 231 -19.64 -1.41 5.31
C GLY A 231 -19.10 -2.65 6.04
N ASP A 232 -19.33 -3.82 5.48
CA ASP A 232 -18.86 -5.10 6.01
C ASP A 232 -17.65 -5.65 5.22
N GLU A 233 -17.36 -5.06 4.06
CA GLU A 233 -16.41 -5.57 3.08
C GLU A 233 -15.12 -4.75 2.93
N GLN A 234 -15.01 -3.56 3.55
CA GLN A 234 -13.90 -2.65 3.26
C GLN A 234 -13.34 -1.99 4.51
N ILE A 235 -12.02 -1.84 4.57
CA ILE A 235 -11.32 -1.00 5.53
C ILE A 235 -10.26 -0.17 4.80
N CYS A 236 -10.34 1.15 4.96
CA CYS A 236 -9.26 2.05 4.61
C CYS A 236 -8.33 2.19 5.81
N VAL A 237 -7.02 2.01 5.60
CA VAL A 237 -5.99 2.11 6.65
C VAL A 237 -5.03 3.22 6.27
N SER A 238 -4.61 4.02 7.24
CA SER A 238 -3.61 5.06 7.05
C SER A 238 -2.47 4.84 8.04
N THR A 239 -1.28 4.54 7.50
CA THR A 239 -0.14 4.15 8.34
C THR A 239 0.83 5.30 8.58
N SER A 240 1.07 6.17 7.60
CA SER A 240 2.17 7.15 7.71
C SER A 240 1.77 8.55 7.22
N TYR A 241 1.63 8.71 5.92
CA TYR A 241 1.41 10.01 5.31
C TYR A 241 0.14 10.70 5.82
N GLY A 242 0.25 12.01 6.14
CA GLY A 242 -0.89 12.85 6.54
C GLY A 242 -1.37 12.68 7.98
N LEU A 243 -0.70 11.87 8.79
CA LEU A 243 -1.11 11.55 10.15
C LEU A 243 -0.12 12.03 11.21
N GLN A 244 -0.65 12.43 12.37
CA GLN A 244 0.14 12.56 13.58
C GLN A 244 0.50 11.16 14.10
N ASP A 245 1.63 11.02 14.79
CA ASP A 245 2.16 9.72 15.23
C ASP A 245 1.16 8.91 16.06
N GLU A 246 0.37 9.55 16.89
CA GLU A 246 -0.66 8.93 17.74
C GLU A 246 -1.81 8.29 16.96
N ASN A 247 -2.01 8.70 15.69
CA ASN A 247 -3.10 8.21 14.84
C ASN A 247 -2.65 7.20 13.77
N LYS A 248 -1.33 6.98 13.63
CA LYS A 248 -0.77 6.05 12.65
C LYS A 248 -1.10 4.60 13.02
N THR A 249 -1.72 3.86 12.10
CA THR A 249 -2.13 2.49 12.32
C THR A 249 -1.60 1.53 11.25
N TYR A 250 -1.53 0.25 11.60
CA TYR A 250 -1.28 -0.84 10.68
C TYR A 250 -2.16 -2.04 11.03
N LEU A 251 -2.35 -2.98 10.10
CA LEU A 251 -3.05 -4.22 10.42
C LEU A 251 -2.06 -5.33 10.77
N ARG A 252 -2.45 -6.12 11.77
CA ARG A 252 -1.78 -7.35 12.18
C ARG A 252 -2.78 -8.50 12.14
N LEU A 253 -2.73 -9.32 11.10
CA LEU A 253 -3.67 -10.42 10.91
C LEU A 253 -2.98 -11.76 11.15
N ASP A 254 -3.67 -12.69 11.82
CA ASP A 254 -3.23 -14.08 11.88
C ASP A 254 -3.68 -14.80 10.60
N LEU A 255 -2.73 -15.29 9.81
CA LEU A 255 -3.01 -15.96 8.55
C LEU A 255 -3.62 -17.34 8.71
N SER A 256 -3.54 -17.94 9.91
CA SER A 256 -4.18 -19.22 10.23
C SER A 256 -5.64 -19.07 10.66
N GLU A 257 -6.06 -17.87 11.02
CA GLU A 257 -7.44 -17.54 11.37
C GLU A 257 -8.31 -17.36 10.13
N ARG A 258 -9.63 -17.28 10.33
CA ARG A 258 -10.58 -17.02 9.27
C ARG A 258 -11.46 -15.83 9.63
N TYR A 259 -11.16 -14.69 9.03
CA TYR A 259 -12.00 -13.51 9.12
C TYR A 259 -13.20 -13.65 8.17
N ARG A 260 -14.39 -13.19 8.58
CA ARG A 260 -15.66 -13.30 7.84
C ARG A 260 -16.17 -11.95 7.35
N SER A 261 -15.69 -10.89 7.96
CA SER A 261 -15.95 -9.50 7.56
C SER A 261 -14.90 -8.58 8.19
N VAL A 262 -14.89 -7.34 7.77
CA VAL A 262 -14.06 -6.30 8.41
C VAL A 262 -14.41 -6.08 9.89
N ARG A 263 -15.61 -6.47 10.34
CA ARG A 263 -16.06 -6.36 11.74
C ARG A 263 -15.36 -7.32 12.69
N ASP A 264 -14.66 -8.32 12.17
CA ASP A 264 -13.82 -9.20 12.97
C ASP A 264 -12.50 -8.52 13.38
N LEU A 265 -12.16 -7.39 12.75
CA LEU A 265 -10.96 -6.61 13.06
C LEU A 265 -11.21 -5.69 14.26
N ARG A 266 -10.43 -5.86 15.32
CA ARG A 266 -10.59 -5.16 16.60
C ARG A 266 -9.44 -4.19 16.84
N PRO A 267 -9.72 -2.93 17.22
CA PRO A 267 -8.70 -2.02 17.71
C PRO A 267 -7.93 -2.63 18.90
N GLY A 268 -6.60 -2.50 18.88
CA GLY A 268 -5.71 -3.07 19.88
C GLY A 268 -5.39 -4.57 19.70
N HIS A 269 -5.93 -5.22 18.65
CA HIS A 269 -5.65 -6.61 18.30
C HIS A 269 -5.23 -6.76 16.84
N GLU A 270 -6.16 -6.56 15.89
CA GLU A 270 -5.90 -6.60 14.46
C GLU A 270 -5.56 -5.22 13.88
N ILE A 271 -6.06 -4.14 14.50
CA ILE A 271 -5.76 -2.74 14.15
C ILE A 271 -4.90 -2.16 15.26
N LEU A 272 -3.63 -1.92 14.98
CA LEU A 272 -2.63 -1.53 15.97
C LEU A 272 -2.02 -0.17 15.68
N SER A 273 -1.61 0.55 16.74
CA SER A 273 -0.84 1.79 16.59
C SER A 273 0.58 1.49 16.14
N LEU A 274 1.08 2.27 15.19
CA LEU A 274 2.46 2.16 14.71
C LEU A 274 3.47 2.63 15.78
N HIS A 275 3.13 3.68 16.51
CA HIS A 275 3.97 4.32 17.53
C HIS A 275 3.32 4.23 18.92
N SER A 276 3.21 3.04 19.47
CA SER A 276 2.76 2.82 20.87
C SER A 276 3.92 2.56 21.80
#